data_2042e82bcdaab8bf85b5ac3cf669ab4a
#
_entry.id   2042e82bcdaab8bf85b5ac3cf669ab4a
#
_cell.length_a   1.000
_cell.length_b   1.000
_cell.length_c   1.000
_cell.angle_alpha   90.00
_cell.angle_beta   90.00
_cell.angle_gamma   90.00
#
_symmetry.space_group_name_H-M   'P 1'
#
loop_
_entity.id
_entity.type
_entity.pdbx_description
1 polymer ?
#
loop_
_entity_poly.entity_id
_entity_poly.type
_entity_poly.pdbx_seq_one_letter_code
_entity_poly.pdbx_strand_id
1 'polypeptide(L)'
;MSAKKEKNVKEKKKISLTSMIFIALIAGAITGMVLHYLVPDSSVKNDVIVEGVLYVLGQGFIRLMKMLVVPLVFCSLVCGSMAIGDTKKLGNVGGKTLAFYLVTTAVAVAVALGIGTLLRPGIGLDMSKIQVNASDIETMESTSLVQTILNIIPDNPIKSLASGEMLQIIVFALIIGVILAKLGERAETVSNFISQFNDIMMEMTMAVMKLAPIGVFCLISKTFAEIGFDVFIPLLKYMFCVLLALGVQCFGVYMSMLKIFSGLNPIIFIKNFFPVMAFAFSTSTSNATIPMNIDTLAEKMGVSKKISSFTIPLGATINMDGTSIMQGVAVVFTAQAFGIHLSMMDYATVIGTATLASIGTAGVPSVGLITLTMVFNS
;
A
#
# COMPACT_ATOMS: atom_id res chain seq x y z
N MET A 1 45.99 4.67 -40.34
CA MET A 1 45.03 3.59 -40.16
C MET A 1 45.24 3.00 -38.77
N SER A 2 44.43 3.36 -37.83
CA SER A 2 44.44 2.78 -36.47
C SER A 2 42.98 2.54 -36.07
N ALA A 3 42.55 1.28 -36.12
CA ALA A 3 41.19 0.87 -35.79
C ALA A 3 41.01 0.88 -34.29
N LYS A 4 40.19 1.77 -33.80
CA LYS A 4 39.65 1.76 -32.42
C LYS A 4 38.79 0.52 -32.20
N LYS A 5 39.31 -0.44 -31.43
CA LYS A 5 38.50 -1.52 -30.85
C LYS A 5 37.54 -0.92 -29.82
N GLU A 6 36.28 -0.76 -30.18
CA GLU A 6 35.20 -0.54 -29.22
C GLU A 6 35.05 -1.80 -28.36
N LYS A 7 35.39 -1.68 -27.09
CA LYS A 7 35.08 -2.67 -26.06
C LYS A 7 33.56 -2.60 -25.78
N ASN A 8 32.81 -3.55 -26.29
CA ASN A 8 31.45 -3.85 -25.87
C ASN A 8 31.46 -4.24 -24.37
N VAL A 9 31.31 -3.28 -23.51
CA VAL A 9 31.00 -3.53 -22.09
C VAL A 9 29.52 -3.95 -22.05
N LYS A 10 29.28 -5.26 -22.00
CA LYS A 10 27.93 -5.78 -21.66
C LYS A 10 27.52 -5.20 -20.31
N GLU A 11 26.69 -4.19 -20.31
CA GLU A 11 26.00 -3.74 -19.10
C GLU A 11 25.26 -4.94 -18.50
N LYS A 12 25.72 -5.41 -17.35
CA LYS A 12 24.99 -6.40 -16.56
C LYS A 12 23.65 -5.77 -16.20
N LYS A 13 22.55 -6.27 -16.78
CA LYS A 13 21.18 -5.89 -16.41
C LYS A 13 21.07 -6.03 -14.88
N LYS A 14 21.00 -4.92 -14.17
CA LYS A 14 20.73 -4.93 -12.72
C LYS A 14 19.37 -5.54 -12.51
N ILE A 15 19.29 -6.61 -11.72
CA ILE A 15 18.03 -7.25 -11.34
C ILE A 15 17.19 -6.21 -10.58
N SER A 16 15.93 -6.04 -10.95
CA SER A 16 15.03 -5.09 -10.27
C SER A 16 14.78 -5.55 -8.83
N LEU A 17 14.51 -4.59 -7.93
CA LEU A 17 14.17 -4.89 -6.54
C LEU A 17 12.99 -5.85 -6.44
N THR A 18 11.97 -5.65 -7.27
CA THR A 18 10.79 -6.53 -7.36
C THR A 18 11.18 -7.97 -7.70
N SER A 19 12.06 -8.17 -8.71
CA SER A 19 12.56 -9.51 -9.05
C SER A 19 13.36 -10.13 -7.92
N MET A 20 14.15 -9.35 -7.19
CA MET A 20 14.90 -9.84 -6.01
C MET A 20 13.96 -10.29 -4.89
N ILE A 21 12.86 -9.57 -4.65
CA ILE A 21 11.84 -9.95 -3.66
C ILE A 21 11.13 -11.25 -4.08
N PHE A 22 10.78 -11.41 -5.37
CA PHE A 22 10.17 -12.67 -5.87
C PHE A 22 11.12 -13.85 -5.72
N ILE A 23 12.40 -13.69 -6.05
CA ILE A 23 13.42 -14.72 -5.86
C ILE A 23 13.55 -15.08 -4.37
N ALA A 24 13.58 -14.06 -3.49
CA ALA A 24 13.66 -14.24 -2.05
C ALA A 24 12.44 -14.98 -1.48
N LEU A 25 11.23 -14.68 -1.98
CA LEU A 25 10.01 -15.36 -1.60
C LEU A 25 10.06 -16.85 -1.97
N ILE A 26 10.42 -17.18 -3.21
CA ILE A 26 10.52 -18.57 -3.67
C ILE A 26 11.62 -19.31 -2.89
N ALA A 27 12.80 -18.69 -2.75
CA ALA A 27 13.91 -19.28 -2.01
C ALA A 27 13.54 -19.48 -0.52
N GLY A 28 12.86 -18.51 0.07
CA GLY A 28 12.37 -18.58 1.45
C GLY A 28 11.36 -19.72 1.65
N ALA A 29 10.39 -19.86 0.75
CA ALA A 29 9.43 -20.96 0.80
C ALA A 29 10.12 -22.33 0.68
N ILE A 30 11.06 -22.50 -0.25
CA ILE A 30 11.84 -23.74 -0.39
C ILE A 30 12.64 -24.01 0.88
N THR A 31 13.36 -23.01 1.40
CA THR A 31 14.18 -23.16 2.61
C THR A 31 13.30 -23.53 3.82
N GLY A 32 12.17 -22.88 4.00
CA GLY A 32 11.22 -23.18 5.07
C GLY A 32 10.66 -24.61 4.97
N MET A 33 10.27 -25.04 3.77
CA MET A 33 9.81 -26.42 3.54
C MET A 33 10.92 -27.47 3.81
N VAL A 34 12.15 -27.18 3.40
CA VAL A 34 13.30 -28.05 3.71
C VAL A 34 13.50 -28.16 5.22
N LEU A 35 13.43 -27.03 5.94
CA LEU A 35 13.52 -27.01 7.40
C LEU A 35 12.37 -27.79 8.06
N HIS A 36 11.16 -27.68 7.49
CA HIS A 36 9.98 -28.35 8.05
C HIS A 36 10.00 -29.88 7.87
N TYR A 37 10.27 -30.35 6.64
CA TYR A 37 10.10 -31.77 6.29
C TYR A 37 11.39 -32.59 6.30
N LEU A 38 12.56 -31.97 6.05
CA LEU A 38 13.82 -32.69 5.86
C LEU A 38 14.79 -32.54 7.02
N VAL A 39 14.67 -31.48 7.82
CA VAL A 39 15.56 -31.26 8.97
C VAL A 39 14.87 -31.72 10.26
N PRO A 40 15.43 -32.73 10.99
CA PRO A 40 14.85 -33.19 12.25
C PRO A 40 14.76 -32.05 13.28
N ASP A 41 13.76 -32.11 14.16
CA ASP A 41 13.62 -31.17 15.25
C ASP A 41 14.83 -31.24 16.18
N SER A 42 15.47 -30.10 16.36
CA SER A 42 16.64 -29.94 17.23
C SER A 42 16.67 -28.50 17.75
N SER A 43 17.31 -28.33 18.91
CA SER A 43 17.51 -26.98 19.48
C SER A 43 18.23 -26.05 18.50
N VAL A 44 19.18 -26.54 17.71
CA VAL A 44 19.85 -25.74 16.68
C VAL A 44 18.88 -25.27 15.58
N LYS A 45 17.99 -26.17 15.11
CA LYS A 45 16.96 -25.78 14.13
C LYS A 45 16.01 -24.76 14.70
N ASN A 46 15.39 -25.07 15.84
CA ASN A 46 14.28 -24.29 16.36
C ASN A 46 14.78 -22.99 17.03
N ASP A 47 15.72 -23.07 17.97
CA ASP A 47 16.12 -21.90 18.77
C ASP A 47 17.13 -21.01 18.04
N VAL A 48 18.08 -21.59 17.26
CA VAL A 48 19.12 -20.79 16.62
C VAL A 48 18.72 -20.34 15.20
N ILE A 49 18.18 -21.25 14.36
CA ILE A 49 17.87 -20.91 12.96
C ILE A 49 16.50 -20.23 12.89
N VAL A 50 15.42 -20.87 13.36
CA VAL A 50 14.05 -20.37 13.15
C VAL A 50 13.75 -19.19 14.06
N GLU A 51 13.90 -19.35 15.39
CA GLU A 51 13.62 -18.30 16.38
C GLU A 51 14.78 -17.31 16.56
N GLY A 52 16.00 -17.71 16.24
CA GLY A 52 17.16 -16.84 16.26
C GLY A 52 17.27 -16.01 14.96
N VAL A 53 17.97 -16.58 13.98
CA VAL A 53 18.37 -15.82 12.77
C VAL A 53 17.19 -15.37 11.92
N LEU A 54 16.28 -16.30 11.58
CA LEU A 54 15.15 -15.97 10.70
C LEU A 54 14.17 -15.00 11.37
N TYR A 55 13.87 -15.22 12.64
CA TYR A 55 12.99 -14.32 13.41
C TYR A 55 13.60 -12.93 13.56
N VAL A 56 14.86 -12.83 14.02
CA VAL A 56 15.49 -11.53 14.28
C VAL A 56 15.60 -10.69 13.01
N LEU A 57 16.06 -11.28 11.90
CA LEU A 57 16.19 -10.55 10.63
C LEU A 57 14.82 -10.20 10.03
N GLY A 58 13.87 -11.14 10.09
CA GLY A 58 12.50 -10.90 9.61
C GLY A 58 11.77 -9.83 10.41
N GLN A 59 11.75 -9.96 11.72
CA GLN A 59 11.13 -8.97 12.63
C GLN A 59 11.89 -7.64 12.65
N GLY A 60 13.21 -7.67 12.51
CA GLY A 60 14.01 -6.46 12.34
C GLY A 60 13.56 -5.65 11.12
N PHE A 61 13.33 -6.32 9.99
CA PHE A 61 12.78 -5.67 8.80
C PHE A 61 11.38 -5.08 9.06
N ILE A 62 10.47 -5.84 9.70
CA ILE A 62 9.13 -5.33 10.06
C ILE A 62 9.23 -4.12 10.99
N ARG A 63 10.10 -4.14 11.99
CA ARG A 63 10.31 -3.01 12.91
C ARG A 63 10.85 -1.77 12.21
N LEU A 64 11.79 -1.94 11.27
CA LEU A 64 12.29 -0.83 10.45
C LEU A 64 11.15 -0.24 9.59
N MET A 65 10.28 -1.07 9.01
CA MET A 65 9.11 -0.59 8.29
C MET A 65 8.14 0.16 9.21
N LYS A 66 7.79 -0.42 10.36
CA LYS A 66 6.89 0.21 11.37
C LYS A 66 7.41 1.57 11.85
N MET A 67 8.72 1.73 12.02
CA MET A 67 9.36 2.99 12.45
C MET A 67 9.05 4.13 11.47
N LEU A 68 8.89 3.83 10.19
CA LEU A 68 8.65 4.83 9.15
C LEU A 68 7.16 5.21 9.00
N VAL A 69 6.23 4.39 9.52
CA VAL A 69 4.79 4.55 9.29
C VAL A 69 4.30 5.93 9.69
N VAL A 70 4.44 6.27 10.96
CA VAL A 70 3.86 7.52 11.51
C VAL A 70 4.44 8.77 10.84
N PRO A 71 5.76 8.98 10.77
CA PRO A 71 6.32 10.19 10.19
C PRO A 71 6.06 10.28 8.67
N LEU A 72 6.15 9.17 7.94
CA LEU A 72 5.88 9.15 6.51
C LEU A 72 4.42 9.51 6.21
N VAL A 73 3.48 8.86 6.90
CA VAL A 73 2.04 9.08 6.70
C VAL A 73 1.66 10.51 7.06
N PHE A 74 2.14 11.01 8.20
CA PHE A 74 1.88 12.39 8.61
C PHE A 74 2.34 13.40 7.55
N CYS A 75 3.61 13.31 7.13
CA CYS A 75 4.15 14.27 6.16
C CYS A 75 3.51 14.13 4.78
N SER A 76 3.29 12.90 4.32
CA SER A 76 2.66 12.63 3.02
C SER A 76 1.23 13.15 2.98
N LEU A 77 0.45 12.98 4.06
CA LEU A 77 -0.91 13.51 4.19
C LEU A 77 -0.93 15.04 4.22
N VAL A 78 -0.01 15.66 4.96
CA VAL A 78 0.08 17.13 4.97
C VAL A 78 0.42 17.64 3.58
N CYS A 79 1.40 17.04 2.89
CA CYS A 79 1.76 17.42 1.52
C CYS A 79 0.59 17.21 0.55
N GLY A 80 -0.09 16.05 0.63
CA GLY A 80 -1.25 15.75 -0.18
C GLY A 80 -2.40 16.75 0.03
N SER A 81 -2.69 17.09 1.29
CA SER A 81 -3.76 18.04 1.61
C SER A 81 -3.40 19.49 1.29
N MET A 82 -2.12 19.88 1.35
CA MET A 82 -1.66 21.17 0.81
C MET A 82 -1.93 21.28 -0.69
N ALA A 83 -1.68 20.21 -1.45
CA ALA A 83 -1.97 20.17 -2.88
C ALA A 83 -3.46 20.34 -3.18
N ILE A 84 -4.35 19.83 -2.33
CA ILE A 84 -5.81 20.04 -2.43
C ILE A 84 -6.17 21.52 -2.25
N GLY A 85 -5.52 22.23 -1.32
CA GLY A 85 -5.73 23.66 -1.09
C GLY A 85 -5.45 24.53 -2.32
N ASP A 86 -4.46 24.17 -3.13
CA ASP A 86 -4.15 24.81 -4.41
C ASP A 86 -5.22 24.56 -5.49
N THR A 87 -6.18 23.63 -5.25
CA THR A 87 -7.29 23.37 -6.19
C THR A 87 -8.20 24.57 -6.40
N LYS A 88 -8.19 25.56 -5.51
CA LYS A 88 -8.88 26.85 -5.76
C LYS A 88 -8.40 27.55 -7.02
N LYS A 89 -7.14 27.36 -7.42
CA LYS A 89 -6.58 27.90 -8.66
C LYS A 89 -7.12 27.19 -9.91
N LEU A 90 -7.55 25.92 -9.81
CA LEU A 90 -8.16 25.15 -10.89
C LEU A 90 -9.70 25.10 -10.83
N GLY A 91 -10.33 25.68 -9.82
CA GLY A 91 -11.79 25.77 -9.69
C GLY A 91 -12.47 24.41 -9.58
N ASN A 92 -13.56 24.24 -10.33
CA ASN A 92 -14.40 23.03 -10.31
C ASN A 92 -13.66 21.72 -10.67
N VAL A 93 -12.53 21.77 -11.38
CA VAL A 93 -11.79 20.57 -11.82
C VAL A 93 -11.17 19.85 -10.62
N GLY A 94 -10.55 20.59 -9.72
CA GLY A 94 -9.90 20.02 -8.53
C GLY A 94 -10.87 19.31 -7.60
N GLY A 95 -12.00 19.95 -7.29
CA GLY A 95 -13.03 19.35 -6.43
C GLY A 95 -13.67 18.10 -7.05
N LYS A 96 -13.96 18.13 -8.37
CA LYS A 96 -14.46 16.96 -9.09
C LYS A 96 -13.47 15.81 -9.11
N THR A 97 -12.18 16.10 -9.35
CA THR A 97 -11.10 15.10 -9.34
C THR A 97 -10.99 14.42 -7.98
N LEU A 98 -10.99 15.21 -6.90
CA LEU A 98 -10.92 14.66 -5.54
C LEU A 98 -12.14 13.79 -5.21
N ALA A 99 -13.35 14.28 -5.50
CA ALA A 99 -14.58 13.50 -5.29
C ALA A 99 -14.54 12.18 -6.09
N PHE A 100 -14.05 12.23 -7.32
CA PHE A 100 -13.90 11.04 -8.17
C PHE A 100 -12.92 10.03 -7.57
N TYR A 101 -11.77 10.48 -7.06
CA TYR A 101 -10.78 9.62 -6.41
C TYR A 101 -11.34 8.94 -5.16
N LEU A 102 -12.03 9.69 -4.29
CA LEU A 102 -12.64 9.11 -3.11
C LEU A 102 -13.71 8.08 -3.44
N VAL A 103 -14.54 8.35 -4.45
CA VAL A 103 -15.58 7.40 -4.89
C VAL A 103 -14.95 6.14 -5.49
N THR A 104 -13.94 6.28 -6.35
CA THR A 104 -13.28 5.11 -6.96
C THR A 104 -12.58 4.25 -5.93
N THR A 105 -11.93 4.87 -4.92
CA THR A 105 -11.29 4.15 -3.83
C THR A 105 -12.32 3.42 -2.96
N ALA A 106 -13.40 4.07 -2.58
CA ALA A 106 -14.48 3.42 -1.82
C ALA A 106 -15.09 2.22 -2.57
N VAL A 107 -15.32 2.37 -3.88
CA VAL A 107 -15.78 1.27 -4.74
C VAL A 107 -14.74 0.15 -4.83
N ALA A 108 -13.45 0.50 -4.94
CA ALA A 108 -12.36 -0.47 -5.00
C ALA A 108 -12.30 -1.33 -3.72
N VAL A 109 -12.44 -0.71 -2.55
CA VAL A 109 -12.50 -1.42 -1.27
C VAL A 109 -13.75 -2.29 -1.19
N ALA A 110 -14.91 -1.79 -1.59
CA ALA A 110 -16.14 -2.57 -1.61
C ALA A 110 -16.04 -3.80 -2.52
N VAL A 111 -15.44 -3.66 -3.71
CA VAL A 111 -15.16 -4.78 -4.63
C VAL A 111 -14.21 -5.79 -3.97
N ALA A 112 -13.17 -5.32 -3.30
CA ALA A 112 -12.20 -6.17 -2.62
C ALA A 112 -12.83 -6.98 -1.49
N LEU A 113 -13.63 -6.32 -0.65
CA LEU A 113 -14.39 -6.97 0.43
C LEU A 113 -15.40 -7.98 -0.12
N GLY A 114 -16.13 -7.64 -1.17
CA GLY A 114 -17.09 -8.52 -1.82
C GLY A 114 -16.43 -9.79 -2.39
N ILE A 115 -15.33 -9.64 -3.12
CA ILE A 115 -14.57 -10.76 -3.68
C ILE A 115 -13.94 -11.61 -2.58
N GLY A 116 -13.33 -11.00 -1.55
CA GLY A 116 -12.75 -11.69 -0.42
C GLY A 116 -13.80 -12.51 0.36
N THR A 117 -14.99 -11.95 0.57
CA THR A 117 -16.10 -12.64 1.23
C THR A 117 -16.66 -13.79 0.39
N LEU A 118 -16.73 -13.62 -0.93
CA LEU A 118 -17.25 -14.64 -1.86
C LEU A 118 -16.29 -15.82 -2.00
N LEU A 119 -15.00 -15.54 -2.21
CA LEU A 119 -13.98 -16.57 -2.47
C LEU A 119 -13.39 -17.19 -1.20
N ARG A 120 -13.59 -16.55 -0.06
CA ARG A 120 -13.19 -17.03 1.26
C ARG A 120 -11.75 -17.53 1.32
N PRO A 121 -10.75 -16.69 1.01
CA PRO A 121 -9.36 -17.12 0.91
C PRO A 121 -8.73 -17.52 2.24
N GLY A 122 -9.23 -17.02 3.38
CA GLY A 122 -8.69 -17.31 4.71
C GLY A 122 -9.17 -18.62 5.33
N ILE A 123 -10.21 -19.26 4.75
CA ILE A 123 -10.72 -20.53 5.29
C ILE A 123 -9.73 -21.66 5.01
N GLY A 124 -9.43 -22.42 6.07
CA GLY A 124 -8.52 -23.58 6.04
C GLY A 124 -7.11 -23.27 6.53
N LEU A 125 -6.84 -22.04 7.00
CA LEU A 125 -5.63 -21.71 7.73
C LEU A 125 -5.84 -22.00 9.22
N ASP A 126 -5.06 -22.94 9.76
CA ASP A 126 -5.11 -23.27 11.20
C ASP A 126 -4.21 -22.31 11.99
N MET A 127 -4.83 -21.25 12.51
CA MET A 127 -4.12 -20.23 13.31
C MET A 127 -3.69 -20.73 14.69
N SER A 128 -4.18 -21.90 15.15
CA SER A 128 -3.75 -22.48 16.44
C SER A 128 -2.28 -22.89 16.43
N LYS A 129 -1.72 -23.12 15.24
CA LYS A 129 -0.30 -23.45 15.03
C LYS A 129 0.60 -22.21 14.95
N ILE A 130 0.01 -21.03 14.81
CA ILE A 130 0.74 -19.77 14.79
C ILE A 130 0.77 -19.24 16.23
N GLN A 131 1.91 -19.25 16.87
CA GLN A 131 2.09 -18.59 18.17
C GLN A 131 1.93 -17.07 17.97
N VAL A 132 0.71 -16.58 18.06
CA VAL A 132 0.46 -15.16 18.23
C VAL A 132 0.85 -14.86 19.67
N ASN A 133 1.89 -14.06 19.89
CA ASN A 133 2.20 -13.56 21.21
C ASN A 133 0.98 -12.77 21.69
N ALA A 134 0.21 -13.36 22.60
CA ALA A 134 -1.03 -12.80 23.14
C ALA A 134 -0.84 -11.44 23.85
N SER A 135 0.41 -11.02 24.08
CA SER A 135 0.77 -9.72 24.61
C SER A 135 0.54 -8.54 23.64
N ASP A 136 0.36 -8.80 22.35
CA ASP A 136 0.11 -7.75 21.34
C ASP A 136 -1.38 -7.62 20.98
N ILE A 137 -2.25 -8.45 21.56
CA ILE A 137 -3.71 -8.34 21.38
C ILE A 137 -4.25 -7.57 22.59
N GLU A 138 -4.23 -6.25 22.51
CA GLU A 138 -5.08 -5.43 23.36
C GLU A 138 -6.54 -5.77 23.00
N THR A 139 -7.27 -6.39 23.94
CA THR A 139 -8.70 -6.59 23.81
C THR A 139 -9.37 -5.21 23.77
N MET A 140 -9.63 -4.72 22.57
CA MET A 140 -10.45 -3.52 22.40
C MET A 140 -11.86 -3.84 22.89
N GLU A 141 -12.26 -3.20 23.98
CA GLU A 141 -13.65 -3.16 24.39
C GLU A 141 -14.48 -2.62 23.22
N SER A 142 -15.65 -3.21 22.97
CA SER A 142 -16.57 -2.78 21.92
C SER A 142 -16.97 -1.31 22.15
N THR A 143 -16.26 -0.39 21.52
CA THR A 143 -16.54 1.04 21.60
C THR A 143 -17.83 1.33 20.85
N SER A 144 -18.71 2.12 21.46
CA SER A 144 -19.92 2.64 20.82
C SER A 144 -19.55 3.41 19.56
N LEU A 145 -20.37 3.31 18.49
CA LEU A 145 -20.19 4.08 17.24
C LEU A 145 -19.94 5.57 17.49
N VAL A 146 -20.65 6.15 18.48
CA VAL A 146 -20.48 7.55 18.89
C VAL A 146 -19.06 7.79 19.41
N GLN A 147 -18.55 6.86 20.22
CA GLN A 147 -17.20 6.93 20.76
C GLN A 147 -16.15 6.80 19.64
N THR A 148 -16.36 5.89 18.70
CA THR A 148 -15.47 5.72 17.53
C THR A 148 -15.41 6.99 16.69
N ILE A 149 -16.55 7.65 16.43
CA ILE A 149 -16.59 8.93 15.68
C ILE A 149 -15.88 10.05 16.46
N LEU A 150 -16.08 10.13 17.77
CA LEU A 150 -15.41 11.12 18.61
C LEU A 150 -13.89 10.87 18.67
N ASN A 151 -13.49 9.62 18.77
CA ASN A 151 -12.06 9.22 18.82
C ASN A 151 -11.31 9.50 17.50
N ILE A 152 -11.98 9.85 16.42
CA ILE A 152 -11.34 10.32 15.18
C ILE A 152 -10.61 11.66 15.40
N ILE A 153 -11.13 12.49 16.32
CA ILE A 153 -10.56 13.82 16.63
C ILE A 153 -9.56 13.67 17.78
N PRO A 154 -8.26 13.96 17.59
CA PRO A 154 -7.28 13.82 18.65
C PRO A 154 -7.44 14.86 19.74
N ASP A 155 -7.52 14.44 21.00
CA ASP A 155 -7.42 15.33 22.16
C ASP A 155 -5.98 15.90 22.29
N ASN A 156 -4.99 15.08 21.95
CA ASN A 156 -3.58 15.47 21.95
C ASN A 156 -2.87 14.87 20.72
N PRO A 157 -2.63 15.68 19.66
CA PRO A 157 -2.02 15.20 18.43
C PRO A 157 -0.62 14.58 18.64
N ILE A 158 0.16 15.11 19.58
CA ILE A 158 1.51 14.57 19.88
C ILE A 158 1.40 13.18 20.49
N LYS A 159 0.45 12.97 21.41
CA LYS A 159 0.18 11.64 21.94
C LYS A 159 -0.24 10.68 20.83
N SER A 160 -1.13 11.11 19.92
CA SER A 160 -1.57 10.30 18.79
C SER A 160 -0.41 9.89 17.88
N LEU A 161 0.52 10.82 17.60
CA LEU A 161 1.74 10.53 16.83
C LEU A 161 2.64 9.54 17.55
N ALA A 162 2.78 9.65 18.88
CA ALA A 162 3.64 8.77 19.68
C ALA A 162 3.05 7.36 19.84
N SER A 163 1.73 7.25 20.02
CA SER A 163 1.03 5.97 20.16
C SER A 163 0.67 5.32 18.81
N GLY A 164 0.79 6.06 17.69
CA GLY A 164 0.46 5.54 16.35
C GLY A 164 -1.03 5.42 16.08
N GLU A 165 -1.87 6.27 16.73
CA GLU A 165 -3.33 6.34 16.51
C GLU A 165 -3.65 6.91 15.13
N MET A 166 -3.69 6.01 14.12
CA MET A 166 -3.63 6.41 12.73
C MET A 166 -4.80 7.29 12.28
N LEU A 167 -6.05 7.00 12.70
CA LEU A 167 -7.21 7.84 12.35
C LEU A 167 -7.04 9.27 12.84
N GLN A 168 -6.55 9.43 14.06
CA GLN A 168 -6.29 10.74 14.67
C GLN A 168 -5.15 11.48 13.95
N ILE A 169 -4.09 10.75 13.57
CA ILE A 169 -2.97 11.27 12.79
C ILE A 169 -3.44 11.77 11.42
N ILE A 170 -4.28 10.99 10.73
CA ILE A 170 -4.86 11.35 9.43
C ILE A 170 -5.64 12.67 9.53
N VAL A 171 -6.57 12.76 10.49
CA VAL A 171 -7.40 13.98 10.65
C VAL A 171 -6.53 15.18 10.99
N PHE A 172 -5.59 15.05 11.91
CA PHE A 172 -4.68 16.12 12.27
C PHE A 172 -3.80 16.58 11.09
N ALA A 173 -3.24 15.65 10.33
CA ALA A 173 -2.44 15.96 9.14
C ALA A 173 -3.26 16.66 8.06
N LEU A 174 -4.50 16.21 7.79
CA LEU A 174 -5.40 16.85 6.83
C LEU A 174 -5.73 18.29 7.23
N ILE A 175 -6.02 18.54 8.52
CA ILE A 175 -6.30 19.88 9.04
C ILE A 175 -5.07 20.80 8.84
N ILE A 176 -3.86 20.34 9.23
CA ILE A 176 -2.63 21.10 9.06
C ILE A 176 -2.42 21.44 7.57
N GLY A 177 -2.51 20.46 6.69
CA GLY A 177 -2.26 20.67 5.27
C GLY A 177 -3.24 21.65 4.63
N VAL A 178 -4.53 21.57 4.97
CA VAL A 178 -5.53 22.56 4.51
C VAL A 178 -5.25 23.96 5.06
N ILE A 179 -4.81 24.08 6.30
CA ILE A 179 -4.45 25.39 6.91
C ILE A 179 -3.19 25.94 6.23
N LEU A 180 -2.16 25.13 6.01
CA LEU A 180 -0.94 25.55 5.31
C LEU A 180 -1.26 26.04 3.89
N ALA A 181 -2.09 25.30 3.15
CA ALA A 181 -2.55 25.72 1.84
C ALA A 181 -3.31 27.06 1.87
N LYS A 182 -4.13 27.29 2.92
CA LYS A 182 -4.85 28.58 3.10
C LYS A 182 -3.93 29.74 3.43
N LEU A 183 -2.89 29.51 4.23
CA LEU A 183 -1.91 30.53 4.61
C LEU A 183 -0.97 30.90 3.44
N GLY A 184 -0.70 29.98 2.53
CA GLY A 184 0.14 30.19 1.36
C GLY A 184 1.55 30.70 1.74
N GLU A 185 1.97 31.82 1.15
CA GLU A 185 3.31 32.43 1.37
C GLU A 185 3.62 32.69 2.86
N ARG A 186 2.61 32.96 3.68
CA ARG A 186 2.81 33.23 5.11
C ARG A 186 3.31 32.01 5.89
N ALA A 187 3.12 30.80 5.38
CA ALA A 187 3.54 29.55 5.98
C ALA A 187 4.55 28.78 5.11
N GLU A 188 5.18 29.45 4.14
CA GLU A 188 6.06 28.83 3.16
C GLU A 188 7.20 28.05 3.81
N THR A 189 7.82 28.58 4.86
CA THR A 189 8.91 27.91 5.59
C THR A 189 8.45 26.57 6.17
N VAL A 190 7.25 26.51 6.77
CA VAL A 190 6.71 25.28 7.37
C VAL A 190 6.30 24.28 6.27
N SER A 191 5.70 24.77 5.19
CA SER A 191 5.31 23.95 4.04
C SER A 191 6.54 23.30 3.39
N ASN A 192 7.61 24.08 3.18
CA ASN A 192 8.87 23.59 2.64
C ASN A 192 9.55 22.60 3.58
N PHE A 193 9.55 22.87 4.89
CA PHE A 193 10.10 21.96 5.90
C PHE A 193 9.41 20.59 5.84
N ILE A 194 8.07 20.57 5.85
CA ILE A 194 7.30 19.31 5.80
C ILE A 194 7.53 18.58 4.47
N SER A 195 7.59 19.31 3.35
CA SER A 195 7.88 18.72 2.04
C SER A 195 9.26 18.07 2.00
N GLN A 196 10.29 18.76 2.48
CA GLN A 196 11.66 18.22 2.57
C GLN A 196 11.74 17.04 3.53
N PHE A 197 11.02 17.11 4.66
CA PHE A 197 10.96 15.99 5.60
C PHE A 197 10.24 14.77 5.02
N ASN A 198 9.20 14.98 4.21
CA ASN A 198 8.56 13.90 3.43
C ASN A 198 9.56 13.25 2.46
N ASP A 199 10.37 14.03 1.76
CA ASP A 199 11.41 13.51 0.87
C ASP A 199 12.44 12.66 1.63
N ILE A 200 12.85 13.10 2.83
CA ILE A 200 13.72 12.33 3.71
C ILE A 200 13.06 11.00 4.10
N MET A 201 11.77 11.02 4.47
CA MET A 201 11.05 9.79 4.84
C MET A 201 10.91 8.83 3.65
N MET A 202 10.72 9.36 2.44
CA MET A 202 10.70 8.56 1.21
C MET A 202 12.05 7.90 0.93
N GLU A 203 13.16 8.65 1.04
CA GLU A 203 14.51 8.09 0.88
C GLU A 203 14.83 7.04 1.96
N MET A 204 14.45 7.27 3.21
CA MET A 204 14.58 6.28 4.28
C MET A 204 13.77 5.01 3.96
N THR A 205 12.55 5.15 3.44
CA THR A 205 11.72 4.02 3.01
C THR A 205 12.42 3.24 1.90
N MET A 206 12.96 3.92 0.89
CA MET A 206 13.72 3.27 -0.18
C MET A 206 14.99 2.59 0.32
N ALA A 207 15.68 3.15 1.32
CA ALA A 207 16.83 2.52 1.95
C ALA A 207 16.45 1.23 2.69
N VAL A 208 15.37 1.26 3.49
CA VAL A 208 14.83 0.08 4.19
C VAL A 208 14.34 -0.96 3.19
N MET A 209 13.71 -0.55 2.09
CA MET A 209 13.25 -1.46 1.03
C MET A 209 14.38 -2.24 0.33
N LYS A 210 15.63 -1.74 0.33
CA LYS A 210 16.78 -2.53 -0.15
C LYS A 210 17.04 -3.77 0.70
N LEU A 211 16.59 -3.78 1.96
CA LEU A 211 16.65 -4.93 2.86
C LEU A 211 15.46 -5.89 2.69
N ALA A 212 14.42 -5.48 1.94
CA ALA A 212 13.21 -6.28 1.76
C ALA A 212 13.46 -7.71 1.25
N PRO A 213 14.37 -7.98 0.30
CA PRO A 213 14.65 -9.36 -0.11
C PRO A 213 15.11 -10.24 1.05
N ILE A 214 15.94 -9.72 1.94
CA ILE A 214 16.43 -10.46 3.13
C ILE A 214 15.29 -10.65 4.13
N GLY A 215 14.55 -9.57 4.44
CA GLY A 215 13.42 -9.62 5.37
C GLY A 215 12.34 -10.59 4.90
N VAL A 216 11.95 -10.53 3.64
CA VAL A 216 10.96 -11.43 3.03
C VAL A 216 11.43 -12.87 3.03
N PHE A 217 12.68 -13.13 2.64
CA PHE A 217 13.26 -14.48 2.72
C PHE A 217 13.15 -15.05 4.14
N CYS A 218 13.58 -14.31 5.15
CA CYS A 218 13.55 -14.76 6.53
C CYS A 218 12.13 -15.00 7.06
N LEU A 219 11.19 -14.06 6.80
CA LEU A 219 9.80 -14.19 7.24
C LEU A 219 9.12 -15.40 6.59
N ILE A 220 9.27 -15.56 5.29
CA ILE A 220 8.67 -16.67 4.55
C ILE A 220 9.31 -17.99 4.98
N SER A 221 10.65 -18.05 5.12
CA SER A 221 11.33 -19.26 5.61
C SER A 221 10.83 -19.67 6.98
N LYS A 222 10.68 -18.72 7.92
CA LYS A 222 10.14 -19.00 9.25
C LYS A 222 8.71 -19.53 9.16
N THR A 223 7.83 -18.86 8.44
CA THR A 223 6.43 -19.26 8.30
C THR A 223 6.28 -20.68 7.73
N PHE A 224 7.02 -20.99 6.66
CA PHE A 224 6.99 -22.34 6.08
C PHE A 224 7.70 -23.38 6.94
N ALA A 225 8.69 -22.99 7.75
CA ALA A 225 9.34 -23.91 8.69
C ALA A 225 8.41 -24.30 9.84
N GLU A 226 7.53 -23.40 10.30
CA GLU A 226 6.58 -23.64 11.38
C GLU A 226 5.31 -24.36 10.91
N ILE A 227 4.71 -23.93 9.80
CA ILE A 227 3.37 -24.37 9.37
C ILE A 227 3.44 -25.35 8.18
N GLY A 228 4.55 -25.39 7.46
CA GLY A 228 4.72 -26.25 6.30
C GLY A 228 3.92 -25.77 5.08
N PHE A 229 3.46 -26.72 4.25
CA PHE A 229 2.76 -26.45 2.99
C PHE A 229 1.32 -25.95 3.17
N ASP A 230 0.74 -26.11 4.35
CA ASP A 230 -0.66 -25.78 4.64
C ASP A 230 -0.97 -24.29 4.45
N VAL A 231 0.05 -23.41 4.59
CA VAL A 231 -0.07 -21.96 4.36
C VAL A 231 -0.14 -21.60 2.88
N PHE A 232 0.41 -22.43 2.01
CA PHE A 232 0.61 -22.08 0.59
C PHE A 232 -0.72 -21.87 -0.15
N ILE A 233 -1.69 -22.76 0.08
CA ILE A 233 -2.99 -22.69 -0.61
C ILE A 233 -3.79 -21.44 -0.20
N PRO A 234 -3.92 -21.09 1.09
CA PRO A 234 -4.57 -19.83 1.51
C PRO A 234 -3.89 -18.60 0.94
N LEU A 235 -2.56 -18.54 0.93
CA LEU A 235 -1.83 -17.41 0.36
C LEU A 235 -2.03 -17.27 -1.15
N LEU A 236 -2.05 -18.39 -1.89
CA LEU A 236 -2.39 -18.35 -3.32
C LEU A 236 -3.82 -17.87 -3.57
N LYS A 237 -4.77 -18.33 -2.75
CA LYS A 237 -6.16 -17.84 -2.83
C LYS A 237 -6.23 -16.34 -2.55
N TYR A 238 -5.51 -15.84 -1.54
CA TYR A 238 -5.40 -14.42 -1.24
C TYR A 238 -4.86 -13.63 -2.45
N MET A 239 -3.74 -14.07 -3.02
CA MET A 239 -3.16 -13.44 -4.21
C MET A 239 -4.15 -13.43 -5.39
N PHE A 240 -4.85 -14.54 -5.61
CA PHE A 240 -5.86 -14.63 -6.65
C PHE A 240 -7.02 -13.67 -6.41
N CYS A 241 -7.50 -13.53 -5.16
CA CYS A 241 -8.53 -12.56 -4.79
C CYS A 241 -8.10 -11.13 -5.10
N VAL A 242 -6.87 -10.76 -4.75
CA VAL A 242 -6.33 -9.43 -5.03
C VAL A 242 -6.25 -9.18 -6.54
N LEU A 243 -5.70 -10.12 -7.31
CA LEU A 243 -5.61 -10.00 -8.77
C LEU A 243 -6.98 -9.91 -9.43
N LEU A 244 -7.94 -10.71 -8.97
CA LEU A 244 -9.32 -10.66 -9.47
C LEU A 244 -9.97 -9.32 -9.15
N ALA A 245 -9.81 -8.80 -7.92
CA ALA A 245 -10.35 -7.51 -7.52
C ALA A 245 -9.73 -6.36 -8.33
N LEU A 246 -8.42 -6.39 -8.57
CA LEU A 246 -7.75 -5.44 -9.46
C LEU A 246 -8.28 -5.53 -10.89
N GLY A 247 -8.52 -6.73 -11.38
CA GLY A 247 -9.12 -6.96 -12.71
C GLY A 247 -10.53 -6.38 -12.80
N VAL A 248 -11.39 -6.64 -11.81
CA VAL A 248 -12.75 -6.09 -11.75
C VAL A 248 -12.72 -4.57 -11.65
N GLN A 249 -11.85 -4.00 -10.82
CA GLN A 249 -11.71 -2.55 -10.70
C GLN A 249 -11.23 -1.93 -12.00
N CYS A 250 -10.20 -2.49 -12.64
CA CYS A 250 -9.63 -1.94 -13.86
C CYS A 250 -10.58 -2.08 -15.06
N PHE A 251 -11.02 -3.31 -15.36
CA PHE A 251 -11.79 -3.60 -16.57
C PHE A 251 -13.30 -3.44 -16.39
N GLY A 252 -13.80 -3.63 -15.18
CA GLY A 252 -15.20 -3.41 -14.82
C GLY A 252 -15.48 -1.95 -14.50
N VAL A 253 -14.97 -1.48 -13.37
CA VAL A 253 -15.34 -0.17 -12.82
C VAL A 253 -14.78 0.99 -13.65
N TYR A 254 -13.45 1.07 -13.84
CA TYR A 254 -12.85 2.20 -14.57
C TYR A 254 -13.28 2.28 -16.03
N MET A 255 -13.34 1.16 -16.72
CA MET A 255 -13.73 1.15 -18.13
C MET A 255 -15.21 1.49 -18.31
N SER A 256 -16.07 1.06 -17.38
CA SER A 256 -17.49 1.45 -17.38
C SER A 256 -17.64 2.95 -17.10
N MET A 257 -16.94 3.47 -16.09
CA MET A 257 -16.94 4.91 -15.78
C MET A 257 -16.41 5.74 -16.96
N LEU A 258 -15.33 5.31 -17.59
CA LEU A 258 -14.79 5.97 -18.78
C LEU A 258 -15.86 6.03 -19.88
N LYS A 259 -16.52 4.93 -20.18
CA LYS A 259 -17.56 4.88 -21.21
C LYS A 259 -18.77 5.74 -20.87
N ILE A 260 -19.24 5.67 -19.62
CA ILE A 260 -20.47 6.38 -19.17
C ILE A 260 -20.24 7.90 -19.14
N PHE A 261 -19.12 8.34 -18.56
CA PHE A 261 -18.88 9.78 -18.34
C PHE A 261 -18.22 10.50 -19.50
N SER A 262 -17.42 9.81 -20.32
CA SER A 262 -16.71 10.45 -21.44
C SER A 262 -17.17 9.98 -22.82
N GLY A 263 -17.90 8.87 -22.92
CA GLY A 263 -18.27 8.25 -24.20
C GLY A 263 -17.10 7.61 -24.96
N LEU A 264 -15.88 7.65 -24.41
CA LEU A 264 -14.67 7.10 -25.04
C LEU A 264 -14.71 5.57 -25.10
N ASN A 265 -14.04 5.01 -26.11
CA ASN A 265 -13.93 3.56 -26.24
C ASN A 265 -12.87 3.00 -25.29
N PRO A 266 -13.24 2.14 -24.31
CA PRO A 266 -12.33 1.56 -23.34
C PRO A 266 -11.16 0.78 -23.96
N ILE A 267 -11.40 0.08 -25.08
CA ILE A 267 -10.37 -0.74 -25.74
C ILE A 267 -9.28 0.15 -26.34
N ILE A 268 -9.68 1.27 -26.95
CA ILE A 268 -8.72 2.24 -27.50
C ILE A 268 -7.91 2.88 -26.37
N PHE A 269 -8.57 3.18 -25.24
CA PHE A 269 -7.89 3.70 -24.06
C PHE A 269 -6.82 2.74 -23.56
N ILE A 270 -7.18 1.47 -23.29
CA ILE A 270 -6.23 0.45 -22.83
C ILE A 270 -5.06 0.30 -23.80
N LYS A 271 -5.34 0.22 -25.11
CA LYS A 271 -4.28 0.08 -26.14
C LYS A 271 -3.27 1.22 -26.11
N ASN A 272 -3.74 2.46 -25.98
CA ASN A 272 -2.89 3.63 -25.95
C ASN A 272 -2.15 3.79 -24.61
N PHE A 273 -2.77 3.34 -23.51
CA PHE A 273 -2.24 3.48 -22.17
C PHE A 273 -1.40 2.29 -21.70
N PHE A 274 -1.42 1.18 -22.43
CA PHE A 274 -0.69 -0.04 -22.11
C PHE A 274 0.80 0.16 -21.81
N PRO A 275 1.56 1.00 -22.56
CA PRO A 275 2.96 1.27 -22.23
C PRO A 275 3.15 1.89 -20.85
N VAL A 276 2.24 2.78 -20.41
CA VAL A 276 2.26 3.39 -19.05
C VAL A 276 1.98 2.32 -18.00
N MET A 277 0.98 1.45 -18.25
CA MET A 277 0.65 0.33 -17.35
C MET A 277 1.83 -0.61 -17.20
N ALA A 278 2.49 -0.98 -18.29
CA ALA A 278 3.67 -1.85 -18.29
C ALA A 278 4.86 -1.22 -17.54
N PHE A 279 5.07 0.09 -17.72
CA PHE A 279 6.11 0.83 -17.02
C PHE A 279 5.81 0.92 -15.51
N ALA A 280 4.56 1.22 -15.12
CA ALA A 280 4.12 1.25 -13.72
C ALA A 280 4.31 -0.11 -13.03
N PHE A 281 3.93 -1.20 -13.72
CA PHE A 281 4.13 -2.57 -13.22
C PHE A 281 5.62 -2.88 -13.02
N SER A 282 6.45 -2.50 -13.98
CA SER A 282 7.91 -2.75 -13.94
C SER A 282 8.62 -1.98 -12.83
N THR A 283 8.21 -0.73 -12.58
CA THR A 283 8.83 0.15 -11.57
C THR A 283 8.22 -0.01 -10.19
N SER A 284 7.01 -0.55 -10.09
CA SER A 284 6.24 -0.69 -8.84
C SER A 284 6.08 0.63 -8.06
N THR A 285 6.11 1.78 -8.75
CA THR A 285 5.96 3.11 -8.15
C THR A 285 5.14 4.04 -9.03
N SER A 286 4.11 4.65 -8.43
CA SER A 286 3.27 5.64 -9.13
C SER A 286 4.05 6.90 -9.49
N ASN A 287 4.95 7.34 -8.63
CA ASN A 287 5.73 8.57 -8.85
C ASN A 287 6.62 8.50 -10.08
N ALA A 288 7.29 7.36 -10.32
CA ALA A 288 8.13 7.19 -11.51
C ALA A 288 7.32 7.23 -12.83
N THR A 289 6.03 6.92 -12.78
CA THR A 289 5.18 6.90 -13.98
C THR A 289 4.54 8.25 -14.31
N ILE A 290 4.59 9.23 -13.42
CA ILE A 290 3.95 10.55 -13.59
C ILE A 290 4.29 11.20 -14.94
N PRO A 291 5.58 11.37 -15.32
CA PRO A 291 5.92 12.03 -16.58
C PRO A 291 5.35 11.31 -17.80
N MET A 292 5.56 9.99 -17.87
CA MET A 292 5.07 9.17 -18.98
C MET A 292 3.55 9.16 -19.10
N ASN A 293 2.86 9.20 -17.95
CA ASN A 293 1.41 9.27 -17.88
C ASN A 293 0.91 10.61 -18.46
N ILE A 294 1.47 11.74 -18.02
CA ILE A 294 1.12 13.08 -18.50
C ILE A 294 1.33 13.19 -20.00
N ASP A 295 2.48 12.75 -20.51
CA ASP A 295 2.79 12.84 -21.94
C ASP A 295 1.87 11.93 -22.78
N THR A 296 1.60 10.70 -22.31
CA THR A 296 0.67 9.79 -23.00
C THR A 296 -0.74 10.34 -23.07
N LEU A 297 -1.24 10.94 -21.98
CA LEU A 297 -2.56 11.57 -21.96
C LEU A 297 -2.64 12.77 -22.89
N ALA A 298 -1.60 13.59 -22.93
CA ALA A 298 -1.56 14.78 -23.77
C ALA A 298 -1.42 14.41 -25.25
N GLU A 299 -0.45 13.58 -25.60
CA GLU A 299 -0.08 13.30 -27.00
C GLU A 299 -1.00 12.29 -27.69
N LYS A 300 -1.43 11.23 -26.96
CA LYS A 300 -2.22 10.15 -27.55
C LYS A 300 -3.71 10.24 -27.30
N MET A 301 -4.13 11.00 -26.29
CA MET A 301 -5.54 11.06 -25.89
C MET A 301 -6.13 12.47 -25.93
N GLY A 302 -5.31 13.49 -26.26
CA GLY A 302 -5.78 14.87 -26.41
C GLY A 302 -6.19 15.55 -25.10
N VAL A 303 -5.78 15.00 -23.94
CA VAL A 303 -6.06 15.61 -22.64
C VAL A 303 -5.17 16.84 -22.45
N SER A 304 -5.75 17.96 -22.01
CA SER A 304 -4.99 19.17 -21.73
C SER A 304 -3.84 18.90 -20.77
N LYS A 305 -2.60 19.25 -21.18
CA LYS A 305 -1.40 19.08 -20.33
C LYS A 305 -1.53 19.82 -19.00
N LYS A 306 -2.25 20.96 -18.97
CA LYS A 306 -2.55 21.70 -17.74
C LYS A 306 -3.38 20.87 -16.75
N ILE A 307 -4.36 20.11 -17.24
CA ILE A 307 -5.21 19.25 -16.40
C ILE A 307 -4.40 18.02 -15.95
N SER A 308 -3.74 17.32 -16.86
CA SER A 308 -2.98 16.11 -16.52
C SER A 308 -1.81 16.39 -15.59
N SER A 309 -1.08 17.51 -15.76
CA SER A 309 0.01 17.91 -14.86
C SER A 309 -0.45 18.22 -13.44
N PHE A 310 -1.73 18.50 -13.24
CA PHE A 310 -2.31 18.68 -11.92
C PHE A 310 -2.91 17.36 -11.37
N THR A 311 -3.76 16.70 -12.17
CA THR A 311 -4.51 15.53 -11.68
C THR A 311 -3.63 14.31 -11.46
N ILE A 312 -2.65 14.04 -12.33
CA ILE A 312 -1.84 12.84 -12.24
C ILE A 312 -0.94 12.81 -10.98
N PRO A 313 -0.17 13.88 -10.65
CA PRO A 313 0.57 13.92 -9.39
C PRO A 313 -0.34 13.85 -8.16
N LEU A 314 -1.49 14.54 -8.20
CA LEU A 314 -2.49 14.47 -7.14
C LEU A 314 -3.00 13.03 -6.94
N GLY A 315 -3.33 12.34 -8.04
CA GLY A 315 -3.77 10.94 -7.99
C GLY A 315 -2.70 10.00 -7.47
N ALA A 316 -1.42 10.24 -7.78
CA ALA A 316 -0.32 9.42 -7.30
C ALA A 316 -0.17 9.42 -5.76
N THR A 317 -0.75 10.42 -5.09
CA THR A 317 -0.72 10.55 -3.61
C THR A 317 -2.07 10.32 -2.93
N ILE A 318 -3.18 10.49 -3.65
CA ILE A 318 -4.52 10.44 -3.04
C ILE A 318 -5.32 9.23 -3.50
N ASN A 319 -5.12 8.75 -4.73
CA ASN A 319 -5.92 7.69 -5.34
C ASN A 319 -5.13 6.38 -5.41
N MET A 320 -5.02 5.70 -4.28
CA MET A 320 -4.27 4.45 -4.13
C MET A 320 -5.20 3.22 -4.11
N ASP A 321 -6.08 3.10 -5.11
CA ASP A 321 -7.10 2.05 -5.19
C ASP A 321 -6.52 0.64 -5.13
N GLY A 322 -5.37 0.39 -5.77
CA GLY A 322 -4.71 -0.90 -5.73
C GLY A 322 -4.24 -1.31 -4.33
N THR A 323 -3.71 -0.35 -3.57
CA THR A 323 -3.34 -0.53 -2.16
C THR A 323 -4.58 -0.82 -1.32
N SER A 324 -5.63 -0.05 -1.50
CA SER A 324 -6.90 -0.21 -0.77
C SER A 324 -7.58 -1.56 -1.08
N ILE A 325 -7.48 -2.06 -2.31
CA ILE A 325 -7.93 -3.41 -2.68
C ILE A 325 -7.16 -4.47 -1.89
N MET A 326 -5.83 -4.38 -1.87
CA MET A 326 -5.00 -5.31 -1.10
C MET A 326 -5.38 -5.31 0.38
N GLN A 327 -5.60 -4.13 0.96
CA GLN A 327 -6.02 -3.97 2.36
C GLN A 327 -7.39 -4.60 2.61
N GLY A 328 -8.39 -4.32 1.76
CA GLY A 328 -9.73 -4.88 1.88
C GLY A 328 -9.73 -6.41 1.83
N VAL A 329 -8.99 -7.02 0.88
CA VAL A 329 -8.86 -8.49 0.81
C VAL A 329 -8.12 -9.03 2.04
N ALA A 330 -7.07 -8.31 2.54
CA ALA A 330 -6.30 -8.74 3.70
C ALA A 330 -7.15 -8.76 4.99
N VAL A 331 -8.00 -7.76 5.19
CA VAL A 331 -8.93 -7.73 6.34
C VAL A 331 -9.86 -8.94 6.32
N VAL A 332 -10.50 -9.22 5.18
CA VAL A 332 -11.40 -10.38 5.05
C VAL A 332 -10.63 -11.69 5.22
N PHE A 333 -9.44 -11.80 4.64
CA PHE A 333 -8.57 -12.97 4.80
C PHE A 333 -8.24 -13.24 6.27
N THR A 334 -7.81 -12.19 6.99
CA THR A 334 -7.45 -12.30 8.40
C THR A 334 -8.66 -12.63 9.26
N ALA A 335 -9.79 -11.94 9.07
CA ALA A 335 -11.02 -12.24 9.80
C ALA A 335 -11.44 -13.71 9.61
N GLN A 336 -11.39 -14.22 8.38
CA GLN A 336 -11.72 -15.63 8.08
C GLN A 336 -10.73 -16.61 8.72
N ALA A 337 -9.43 -16.29 8.71
CA ALA A 337 -8.39 -17.13 9.31
C ALA A 337 -8.55 -17.23 10.83
N PHE A 338 -8.98 -16.16 11.48
CA PHE A 338 -9.28 -16.14 12.93
C PHE A 338 -10.71 -16.54 13.27
N GLY A 339 -11.56 -16.88 12.30
CA GLY A 339 -12.96 -17.25 12.53
C GLY A 339 -13.85 -16.07 12.97
N ILE A 340 -13.43 -14.84 12.71
CA ILE A 340 -14.16 -13.61 13.04
C ILE A 340 -15.22 -13.33 11.97
N HIS A 341 -16.46 -13.15 12.37
CA HIS A 341 -17.56 -12.74 11.49
C HIS A 341 -17.64 -11.21 11.42
N LEU A 342 -17.33 -10.65 10.26
CA LEU A 342 -17.48 -9.23 10.01
C LEU A 342 -18.95 -8.85 9.86
N SER A 343 -19.40 -7.85 10.62
CA SER A 343 -20.73 -7.25 10.51
C SER A 343 -20.79 -6.26 9.33
N MET A 344 -21.98 -5.82 8.94
CA MET A 344 -22.14 -4.76 7.93
C MET A 344 -21.48 -3.44 8.35
N MET A 345 -21.40 -3.19 9.67
CA MET A 345 -20.73 -2.03 10.21
C MET A 345 -19.22 -2.11 10.06
N ASP A 346 -18.63 -3.30 10.29
CA ASP A 346 -17.19 -3.53 10.08
C ASP A 346 -16.81 -3.31 8.62
N TYR A 347 -17.64 -3.79 7.67
CA TYR A 347 -17.45 -3.50 6.26
C TYR A 347 -17.48 -2.00 5.96
N ALA A 348 -18.43 -1.26 6.53
CA ALA A 348 -18.51 0.18 6.34
C ALA A 348 -17.29 0.91 6.94
N THR A 349 -16.85 0.49 8.14
CA THR A 349 -15.65 1.01 8.79
C THR A 349 -14.42 0.77 7.93
N VAL A 350 -14.22 -0.44 7.43
CA VAL A 350 -13.07 -0.76 6.54
C VAL A 350 -13.09 0.05 5.25
N ILE A 351 -14.28 0.24 4.63
CA ILE A 351 -14.39 1.10 3.44
C ILE A 351 -13.98 2.54 3.79
N GLY A 352 -14.47 3.08 4.88
CA GLY A 352 -14.15 4.44 5.34
C GLY A 352 -12.66 4.62 5.65
N THR A 353 -12.08 3.73 6.46
CA THR A 353 -10.70 3.82 6.92
C THR A 353 -9.71 3.56 5.80
N ALA A 354 -9.93 2.55 4.95
CA ALA A 354 -9.06 2.29 3.80
C ALA A 354 -9.12 3.41 2.75
N THR A 355 -10.30 4.03 2.56
CA THR A 355 -10.44 5.20 1.68
C THR A 355 -9.68 6.40 2.23
N LEU A 356 -9.78 6.68 3.53
CA LEU A 356 -9.00 7.75 4.18
C LEU A 356 -7.51 7.45 4.18
N ALA A 357 -7.11 6.22 4.45
CA ALA A 357 -5.71 5.79 4.42
C ALA A 357 -5.10 5.96 3.02
N SER A 358 -5.88 5.78 1.94
CA SER A 358 -5.41 5.97 0.58
C SER A 358 -4.94 7.40 0.29
N ILE A 359 -5.55 8.41 0.96
CA ILE A 359 -5.21 9.84 0.75
C ILE A 359 -3.75 10.15 1.12
N GLY A 360 -3.17 9.41 2.04
CA GLY A 360 -1.79 9.67 2.51
C GLY A 360 -0.79 8.60 2.17
N THR A 361 -1.19 7.65 1.35
CA THR A 361 -0.30 6.58 0.94
C THR A 361 0.70 7.09 -0.10
N ALA A 362 1.99 7.06 0.22
CA ALA A 362 3.03 7.50 -0.72
C ALA A 362 3.13 6.57 -1.94
N GLY A 363 3.37 7.13 -3.13
CA GLY A 363 3.48 6.38 -4.38
C GLY A 363 4.81 5.60 -4.54
N VAL A 364 5.26 4.91 -3.50
CA VAL A 364 6.51 4.14 -3.45
C VAL A 364 6.25 2.65 -3.28
N PRO A 365 7.18 1.78 -3.69
CA PRO A 365 7.01 0.32 -3.57
C PRO A 365 6.71 -0.12 -2.13
N SER A 366 5.78 -1.08 -1.99
CA SER A 366 5.44 -1.75 -0.72
C SER A 366 4.84 -0.88 0.39
N VAL A 367 4.51 0.38 0.14
CA VAL A 367 3.87 1.25 1.13
C VAL A 367 2.52 0.71 1.62
N GLY A 368 1.85 -0.09 0.80
CA GLY A 368 0.60 -0.73 1.17
C GLY A 368 0.68 -1.64 2.41
N LEU A 369 1.84 -2.27 2.65
CA LEU A 369 2.07 -3.05 3.87
C LEU A 369 2.12 -2.16 5.12
N ILE A 370 2.64 -0.96 4.97
CA ILE A 370 2.71 0.03 6.05
C ILE A 370 1.30 0.49 6.42
N THR A 371 0.50 0.85 5.41
CA THR A 371 -0.85 1.36 5.62
C THR A 371 -1.87 0.26 5.95
N LEU A 372 -1.55 -1.01 5.74
CA LEU A 372 -2.39 -2.14 6.14
C LEU A 372 -2.57 -2.21 7.66
N THR A 373 -1.53 -1.89 8.44
CA THR A 373 -1.63 -1.84 9.90
C THR A 373 -2.63 -0.80 10.39
N MET A 374 -2.85 0.28 9.62
CA MET A 374 -3.86 1.28 9.93
C MET A 374 -5.28 0.72 9.86
N VAL A 375 -5.54 -0.08 8.82
CA VAL A 375 -6.86 -0.66 8.60
C VAL A 375 -7.16 -1.76 9.60
N PHE A 376 -6.13 -2.49 10.07
CA PHE A 376 -6.31 -3.49 11.13
C PHE A 376 -6.55 -2.88 12.52
N ASN A 377 -6.05 -1.67 12.76
CA ASN A 377 -6.20 -0.98 14.04
C ASN A 377 -7.45 -0.07 14.09
N SER A 378 -8.26 -0.06 13.05
CA SER A 378 -9.50 0.73 12.98
C SER A 378 -10.74 -0.09 13.30
#